data_fea75cadacbc67b3321ebebc70596f2a
#
_entry.id   fea75cadacbc67b3321ebebc70596f2a
#
_cell.length_a   1.000
_cell.length_b   1.000
_cell.length_c   1.000
_cell.angle_alpha   90.00
_cell.angle_beta   90.00
_cell.angle_gamma   90.00
#
_symmetry.space_group_name_H-M   'P 1'
#
loop_
_entity.id
_entity.type
_entity.pdbx_description
1 polymer ?
#
loop_
_entity_poly.entity_id
_entity_poly.type
_entity_poly.pdbx_seq_one_letter_code
_entity_poly.pdbx_strand_id
1 'polypeptide(L)'
;GALQPVAAEQTEMEDAGMRFIVRWVSSLAVKDAAKAATAPATPAPKADTPVAIPGGPRDPNFNPFLKPDPELTVGPIGTEHVAILNKFPLCDRHLVLARRAFEEQLLPLARSDFAALAELMAEAGGIGLYNGGTAAGASQRHKHVQWMPDTEGNASLRLFAAGLPTDLPEHGVARHPALSMQHCFVRVRCGEGVAVDVAAGSLLEGFRRAC
;
A
#
# COMPACT_ATOMS: atom_id res chain seq x y z
N GLY A 1 0.83 22.93 8.52
CA GLY A 1 -0.25 21.94 8.41
C GLY A 1 0.31 20.53 8.51
N ALA A 2 -0.53 19.60 8.93
CA ALA A 2 -0.14 18.19 9.12
C ALA A 2 0.20 17.48 7.79
N LEU A 3 -0.39 17.93 6.68
CA LEU A 3 -0.15 17.41 5.34
C LEU A 3 0.72 18.35 4.52
N GLN A 4 1.64 17.77 3.76
CA GLN A 4 2.40 18.48 2.74
C GLN A 4 1.70 18.29 1.37
N PRO A 5 1.63 19.32 0.52
CA PRO A 5 1.15 19.16 -0.85
C PRO A 5 1.99 18.13 -1.59
N VAL A 6 1.33 17.30 -2.40
CA VAL A 6 2.03 16.34 -3.26
C VAL A 6 2.58 17.10 -4.46
N ALA A 7 3.82 17.60 -4.35
CA ALA A 7 4.56 18.07 -5.52
C ALA A 7 5.21 16.84 -6.18
N ALA A 8 4.68 16.43 -7.32
CA ALA A 8 5.20 15.29 -8.06
C ALA A 8 5.46 15.66 -9.51
N GLU A 9 6.66 15.32 -9.99
CA GLU A 9 6.96 15.27 -11.42
C GLU A 9 6.64 13.87 -11.92
N GLN A 10 6.06 13.78 -13.09
CA GLN A 10 5.69 12.50 -13.70
C GLN A 10 6.47 12.30 -15.00
N THR A 11 7.04 11.12 -15.14
CA THR A 11 7.73 10.68 -16.36
C THR A 11 7.17 9.33 -16.79
N GLU A 12 7.00 9.14 -18.07
CA GLU A 12 6.69 7.83 -18.64
C GLU A 12 7.98 7.13 -19.05
N MET A 13 8.09 5.86 -18.71
CA MET A 13 9.20 5.00 -19.08
C MET A 13 8.66 3.71 -19.71
N GLU A 14 9.37 3.16 -20.68
CA GLU A 14 9.07 1.86 -21.23
C GLU A 14 10.17 0.87 -20.82
N ASP A 15 9.78 -0.28 -20.27
CA ASP A 15 10.67 -1.39 -19.95
C ASP A 15 9.99 -2.70 -20.29
N ALA A 16 10.72 -3.57 -21.00
CA ALA A 16 10.25 -4.87 -21.45
C ALA A 16 8.90 -4.84 -22.20
N GLY A 17 8.61 -3.78 -22.96
CA GLY A 17 7.35 -3.59 -23.69
C GLY A 17 6.19 -3.12 -22.83
N MET A 18 6.42 -2.77 -21.57
CA MET A 18 5.44 -2.17 -20.69
C MET A 18 5.71 -0.70 -20.43
N ARG A 19 4.64 0.07 -20.39
CA ARG A 19 4.69 1.49 -20.07
C ARG A 19 4.47 1.69 -18.58
N PHE A 20 5.43 2.34 -17.92
CA PHE A 20 5.40 2.70 -16.52
C PHE A 20 5.21 4.21 -16.36
N ILE A 21 4.39 4.60 -15.42
CA ILE A 21 4.27 5.98 -14.96
C ILE A 21 5.13 6.12 -13.71
N VAL A 22 6.27 6.79 -13.84
CA VAL A 22 7.19 7.03 -12.73
C VAL A 22 6.91 8.41 -12.15
N ARG A 23 6.60 8.46 -10.86
CA ARG A 23 6.37 9.71 -10.14
C ARG A 23 7.53 9.99 -9.21
N TRP A 24 8.10 11.17 -9.37
CA TRP A 24 9.07 11.71 -8.45
C TRP A 24 8.37 12.61 -7.44
N VAL A 25 8.26 12.17 -6.20
CA VAL A 25 7.62 12.92 -5.13
C VAL A 25 8.70 13.55 -4.26
N SER A 26 8.82 14.87 -4.29
CA SER A 26 9.89 15.63 -3.61
C SER A 26 9.92 15.40 -2.10
N SER A 27 8.77 15.21 -1.45
CA SER A 27 8.70 14.89 -0.02
C SER A 27 9.29 13.52 0.33
N LEU A 28 9.29 12.57 -0.61
CA LEU A 28 9.95 11.26 -0.43
C LEU A 28 11.47 11.37 -0.60
N ALA A 29 11.95 12.23 -1.49
CA ALA A 29 13.38 12.48 -1.65
C ALA A 29 14.00 13.06 -0.35
N VAL A 30 13.30 13.94 0.35
CA VAL A 30 13.72 14.44 1.68
C VAL A 30 13.79 13.30 2.71
N LYS A 31 12.82 12.37 2.66
CA LYS A 31 12.80 11.17 3.51
C LYS A 31 14.01 10.27 3.24
N ASP A 32 14.35 10.06 1.97
CA ASP A 32 15.48 9.22 1.57
C ASP A 32 16.83 9.89 1.86
N ALA A 33 16.95 11.20 1.67
CA ALA A 33 18.12 11.97 2.05
C ALA A 33 18.38 11.94 3.58
N ALA A 34 17.32 12.05 4.39
CA ALA A 34 17.41 11.91 5.84
C ALA A 34 17.86 10.50 6.26
N LYS A 35 17.39 9.47 5.53
CA LYS A 35 17.81 8.09 5.73
C LYS A 35 19.27 7.85 5.34
N ALA A 36 19.74 8.45 4.25
CA ALA A 36 21.13 8.36 3.80
C ALA A 36 22.10 9.10 4.72
N ALA A 37 21.69 10.26 5.27
CA ALA A 37 22.50 11.06 6.19
C ALA A 37 22.69 10.41 7.58
N THR A 38 21.83 9.44 7.94
CA THR A 38 21.91 8.69 9.21
C THR A 38 22.53 7.31 9.06
N ALA A 39 22.92 6.91 7.83
CA ALA A 39 23.60 5.64 7.61
C ALA A 39 25.07 5.73 8.06
N PRO A 40 25.54 4.95 9.04
CA PRO A 40 26.94 4.89 9.36
C PRO A 40 27.72 4.25 8.19
N ALA A 41 28.87 4.83 7.86
CA ALA A 41 29.83 4.19 6.95
C ALA A 41 30.25 2.85 7.55
N THR A 42 29.86 1.79 6.87
CA THR A 42 30.00 0.35 7.10
C THR A 42 30.93 -0.14 8.25
N PRO A 43 30.43 -1.03 9.13
CA PRO A 43 30.68 -2.47 8.97
C PRO A 43 29.39 -3.31 9.09
N ALA A 44 29.47 -4.60 8.70
CA ALA A 44 28.39 -5.56 8.58
C ALA A 44 27.42 -5.64 9.79
N PRO A 45 26.11 -5.93 9.57
CA PRO A 45 25.08 -5.77 10.57
C PRO A 45 25.23 -6.80 11.68
N LYS A 46 25.38 -6.31 12.91
CA LYS A 46 25.07 -7.10 14.11
C LYS A 46 23.55 -7.13 14.27
N ALA A 47 23.02 -8.27 14.65
CA ALA A 47 21.59 -8.62 14.64
C ALA A 47 20.65 -7.78 15.54
N ASP A 48 21.14 -6.75 16.25
CA ASP A 48 20.39 -5.98 17.24
C ASP A 48 20.37 -4.46 16.98
N THR A 49 20.56 -4.01 15.75
CA THR A 49 20.49 -2.56 15.46
C THR A 49 19.03 -2.13 15.27
N PRO A 50 18.49 -1.19 16.08
CA PRO A 50 17.13 -0.67 15.87
C PRO A 50 17.02 -0.07 14.48
N VAL A 51 16.02 -0.52 13.72
CA VAL A 51 15.73 0.05 12.39
C VAL A 51 15.31 1.50 12.56
N ALA A 52 16.13 2.43 12.10
CA ALA A 52 15.78 3.85 12.10
C ALA A 52 14.52 4.07 11.22
N ILE A 53 13.43 4.57 11.81
CA ILE A 53 12.18 4.88 11.12
C ILE A 53 12.38 6.21 10.40
N PRO A 54 12.38 6.25 9.05
CA PRO A 54 12.57 7.51 8.33
C PRO A 54 11.45 8.51 8.62
N GLY A 55 11.81 9.70 9.11
CA GLY A 55 10.88 10.82 9.35
C GLY A 55 10.01 10.69 10.60
N GLY A 56 10.19 9.66 11.41
CA GLY A 56 9.56 9.52 12.72
C GLY A 56 10.44 10.06 13.86
N PRO A 57 9.88 10.20 15.09
CA PRO A 57 10.68 10.40 16.27
C PRO A 57 11.72 9.27 16.39
N ARG A 58 12.89 9.59 16.95
CA ARG A 58 13.97 8.60 17.15
C ARG A 58 13.64 7.52 18.21
N ASP A 59 12.44 7.50 18.73
CA ASP A 59 11.96 6.48 19.65
C ASP A 59 11.63 5.21 18.88
N PRO A 60 12.37 4.09 19.11
CA PRO A 60 12.10 2.81 18.46
C PRO A 60 10.74 2.21 18.84
N ASN A 61 10.12 2.68 19.92
CA ASN A 61 8.80 2.25 20.38
C ASN A 61 7.67 3.15 19.83
N PHE A 62 8.00 4.20 19.07
CA PHE A 62 7.00 5.07 18.49
C PHE A 62 6.16 4.33 17.46
N ASN A 63 4.84 4.33 17.70
CA ASN A 63 3.87 3.71 16.82
C ASN A 63 2.79 4.75 16.45
N PRO A 64 2.84 5.31 15.24
CA PRO A 64 1.92 6.38 14.83
C PRO A 64 0.47 5.90 14.66
N PHE A 65 0.23 4.58 14.67
CA PHE A 65 -1.09 4.01 14.41
C PHE A 65 -1.85 3.63 15.69
N LEU A 66 -1.17 3.45 16.83
CA LEU A 66 -1.84 3.22 18.12
C LEU A 66 -2.52 4.49 18.66
N LYS A 67 -1.93 5.64 18.38
CA LYS A 67 -2.47 6.97 18.73
C LYS A 67 -2.28 7.88 17.52
N PRO A 68 -3.11 7.71 16.48
CA PRO A 68 -2.95 8.48 15.26
C PRO A 68 -3.23 9.97 15.54
N ASP A 69 -2.52 10.81 14.79
CA ASP A 69 -2.72 12.25 14.82
C ASP A 69 -4.18 12.60 14.50
N PRO A 70 -4.90 13.30 15.39
CA PRO A 70 -6.29 13.67 15.13
C PRO A 70 -6.51 14.48 13.85
N GLU A 71 -5.52 15.30 13.44
CA GLU A 71 -5.59 16.08 12.19
C GLU A 71 -5.48 15.23 10.94
N LEU A 72 -4.93 14.00 11.04
CA LEU A 72 -4.82 13.05 9.95
C LEU A 72 -5.87 11.95 10.01
N THR A 73 -6.57 11.81 11.12
CA THR A 73 -7.55 10.74 11.33
C THR A 73 -8.86 11.06 10.63
N VAL A 74 -9.24 10.20 9.68
CA VAL A 74 -10.53 10.29 8.97
C VAL A 74 -11.64 9.66 9.82
N GLY A 75 -11.41 8.45 10.36
CA GLY A 75 -12.39 7.76 11.18
C GLY A 75 -12.21 6.23 11.20
N PRO A 76 -13.08 5.52 11.92
CA PRO A 76 -13.09 4.06 11.91
C PRO A 76 -13.52 3.54 10.53
N ILE A 77 -12.96 2.38 10.14
CA ILE A 77 -13.36 1.67 8.93
C ILE A 77 -13.36 0.16 9.23
N GLY A 78 -14.41 -0.53 8.76
CA GLY A 78 -14.65 -1.90 9.20
C GLY A 78 -14.75 -1.99 10.73
N THR A 79 -14.47 -3.16 11.26
CA THR A 79 -14.55 -3.42 12.72
C THR A 79 -13.24 -3.17 13.46
N GLU A 80 -12.09 -3.30 12.78
CA GLU A 80 -10.78 -3.40 13.42
C GLU A 80 -9.77 -2.34 12.95
N HIS A 81 -10.16 -1.45 12.03
CA HIS A 81 -9.25 -0.48 11.44
C HIS A 81 -9.64 0.97 11.72
N VAL A 82 -8.67 1.83 11.52
CA VAL A 82 -8.82 3.29 11.46
C VAL A 82 -8.23 3.79 10.15
N ALA A 83 -8.95 4.65 9.44
CA ALA A 83 -8.50 5.32 8.24
C ALA A 83 -7.77 6.60 8.62
N ILE A 84 -6.54 6.76 8.12
CA ILE A 84 -5.64 7.86 8.42
C ILE A 84 -5.11 8.40 7.10
N LEU A 85 -5.12 9.72 6.91
CA LEU A 85 -4.43 10.34 5.80
C LEU A 85 -2.93 10.06 5.89
N ASN A 86 -2.34 9.56 4.80
CA ASN A 86 -0.90 9.27 4.80
C ASN A 86 -0.11 10.58 4.93
N LYS A 87 0.71 10.68 5.97
CA LYS A 87 1.57 11.87 6.21
C LYS A 87 2.55 12.13 5.06
N PHE A 88 2.95 11.08 4.34
CA PHE A 88 3.84 11.11 3.18
C PHE A 88 3.13 10.54 1.96
N PRO A 89 2.11 11.25 1.43
CA PRO A 89 1.25 10.69 0.42
C PRO A 89 1.96 10.57 -0.93
N LEU A 90 1.58 9.54 -1.70
CA LEU A 90 1.99 9.38 -3.11
C LEU A 90 1.06 10.14 -4.06
N CYS A 91 -0.16 10.43 -3.61
CA CYS A 91 -1.20 11.16 -4.32
C CYS A 91 -2.15 11.80 -3.32
N ASP A 92 -3.01 12.69 -3.79
CA ASP A 92 -4.07 13.27 -2.97
C ASP A 92 -4.98 12.18 -2.41
N ARG A 93 -5.44 12.37 -1.18
CA ARG A 93 -6.34 11.44 -0.48
C ARG A 93 -5.78 10.01 -0.31
N HIS A 94 -4.46 9.84 -0.31
CA HIS A 94 -3.82 8.57 0.01
C HIS A 94 -4.09 8.20 1.48
N LEU A 95 -4.75 7.07 1.72
CA LEU A 95 -5.12 6.59 3.05
C LEU A 95 -4.24 5.42 3.49
N VAL A 96 -3.97 5.37 4.78
CA VAL A 96 -3.46 4.23 5.51
C VAL A 96 -4.61 3.67 6.35
N LEU A 97 -4.92 2.40 6.19
CA LEU A 97 -5.91 1.68 6.98
C LEU A 97 -5.15 0.83 7.99
N ALA A 98 -4.95 1.38 9.17
CA ALA A 98 -4.16 0.74 10.22
C ALA A 98 -5.06 -0.04 11.17
N ARG A 99 -4.59 -1.18 11.66
CA ARG A 99 -5.28 -1.90 12.72
C ARG A 99 -5.36 -1.05 14.00
N ARG A 100 -6.47 -1.12 14.70
CA ARG A 100 -6.65 -0.40 15.97
C ARG A 100 -5.84 -1.03 17.11
N ALA A 101 -5.69 -2.34 17.10
CA ALA A 101 -4.79 -3.07 17.99
C ALA A 101 -3.48 -3.38 17.26
N PHE A 102 -2.36 -3.37 18.00
CA PHE A 102 -1.07 -3.73 17.41
C PHE A 102 -1.08 -5.17 16.91
N GLU A 103 -0.64 -5.32 15.68
CA GLU A 103 -0.35 -6.58 15.03
C GLU A 103 0.85 -6.38 14.12
N GLU A 104 1.72 -7.38 13.99
CA GLU A 104 2.91 -7.28 13.15
C GLU A 104 2.56 -7.20 11.67
N GLN A 105 3.22 -6.28 10.94
CA GLN A 105 3.04 -6.11 9.50
C GLN A 105 3.34 -7.37 8.69
N LEU A 106 4.24 -8.22 9.17
CA LEU A 106 4.63 -9.46 8.47
C LEU A 106 3.62 -10.60 8.62
N LEU A 107 2.65 -10.48 9.51
CA LEU A 107 1.60 -11.49 9.62
C LEU A 107 0.68 -11.45 8.38
N PRO A 108 0.21 -12.59 7.89
CA PRO A 108 -0.69 -12.66 6.74
C PRO A 108 -1.89 -11.75 6.90
N LEU A 109 -2.37 -11.20 5.78
CA LEU A 109 -3.61 -10.42 5.79
C LEU A 109 -4.79 -11.30 6.19
N ALA A 110 -5.62 -10.76 7.07
CA ALA A 110 -6.85 -11.38 7.55
C ALA A 110 -8.07 -10.86 6.78
N ARG A 111 -9.21 -11.52 6.94
CA ARG A 111 -10.47 -11.10 6.32
C ARG A 111 -10.86 -9.66 6.66
N SER A 112 -10.58 -9.22 7.89
CA SER A 112 -10.86 -7.85 8.34
C SER A 112 -10.03 -6.80 7.61
N ASP A 113 -8.79 -7.11 7.20
CA ASP A 113 -7.96 -6.20 6.40
C ASP A 113 -8.58 -5.99 5.00
N PHE A 114 -9.07 -7.08 4.40
CA PHE A 114 -9.78 -7.01 3.12
C PHE A 114 -11.17 -6.38 3.23
N ALA A 115 -11.86 -6.54 4.37
CA ALA A 115 -13.15 -5.88 4.59
C ALA A 115 -13.00 -4.36 4.65
N ALA A 116 -11.97 -3.85 5.31
CA ALA A 116 -11.69 -2.42 5.34
C ALA A 116 -11.36 -1.85 3.95
N LEU A 117 -10.59 -2.58 3.13
CA LEU A 117 -10.35 -2.21 1.73
C LEU A 117 -11.63 -2.28 0.89
N ALA A 118 -12.43 -3.35 1.03
CA ALA A 118 -13.63 -3.55 0.26
C ALA A 118 -14.68 -2.46 0.53
N GLU A 119 -14.79 -1.98 1.77
CA GLU A 119 -15.68 -0.88 2.15
C GLU A 119 -15.33 0.40 1.39
N LEU A 120 -14.06 0.81 1.38
CA LEU A 120 -13.61 1.97 0.60
C LEU A 120 -13.75 1.76 -0.91
N MET A 121 -13.42 0.59 -1.40
CA MET A 121 -13.52 0.29 -2.82
C MET A 121 -14.97 0.24 -3.32
N ALA A 122 -15.92 -0.15 -2.48
CA ALA A 122 -17.33 -0.11 -2.80
C ALA A 122 -17.88 1.33 -2.86
N GLU A 123 -17.37 2.22 -2.01
CA GLU A 123 -17.81 3.62 -1.94
C GLU A 123 -17.11 4.52 -2.96
N ALA A 124 -15.79 4.37 -3.12
CA ALA A 124 -14.95 5.33 -3.84
C ALA A 124 -14.08 4.68 -4.94
N GLY A 125 -14.24 3.40 -5.21
CA GLY A 125 -13.34 2.69 -6.14
C GLY A 125 -11.90 2.66 -5.64
N GLY A 126 -10.93 2.82 -6.57
CA GLY A 126 -9.52 2.98 -6.20
C GLY A 126 -8.74 1.67 -6.12
N ILE A 127 -7.58 1.75 -5.49
CA ILE A 127 -6.56 0.69 -5.46
C ILE A 127 -6.18 0.42 -4.01
N GLY A 128 -6.29 -0.84 -3.58
CA GLY A 128 -5.73 -1.33 -2.33
C GLY A 128 -4.27 -1.77 -2.49
N LEU A 129 -3.43 -1.48 -1.51
CA LEU A 129 -2.01 -1.80 -1.49
C LEU A 129 -1.61 -2.44 -0.15
N TYR A 130 -0.71 -3.41 -0.22
CA TYR A 130 -0.07 -3.99 0.96
C TYR A 130 1.43 -4.18 0.73
N ASN A 131 2.23 -3.68 1.64
CA ASN A 131 3.67 -3.87 1.66
C ASN A 131 4.03 -4.90 2.75
N GLY A 132 4.39 -6.11 2.35
CA GLY A 132 4.72 -7.23 3.23
C GLY A 132 6.11 -7.11 3.86
N GLY A 133 6.40 -6.02 4.57
CA GLY A 133 7.65 -5.80 5.29
C GLY A 133 8.57 -4.74 4.67
N THR A 134 9.73 -4.54 5.28
CA THR A 134 10.65 -3.45 4.92
C THR A 134 11.25 -3.60 3.52
N ALA A 135 11.50 -4.80 3.07
CA ALA A 135 11.98 -5.06 1.70
C ALA A 135 10.94 -4.68 0.64
N ALA A 136 9.66 -4.74 0.98
CA ALA A 136 8.54 -4.29 0.14
C ALA A 136 8.17 -2.82 0.37
N GLY A 137 8.94 -2.06 1.16
CA GLY A 137 8.71 -0.65 1.40
C GLY A 137 7.85 -0.31 2.63
N ALA A 138 7.46 -1.28 3.46
CA ALA A 138 6.79 -0.98 4.73
C ALA A 138 7.73 -0.22 5.68
N SER A 139 7.29 0.94 6.16
CA SER A 139 8.06 1.77 7.09
C SER A 139 7.65 1.59 8.55
N GLN A 140 6.57 0.87 8.82
CA GLN A 140 6.01 0.64 10.15
C GLN A 140 5.79 -0.86 10.37
N ARG A 141 6.05 -1.30 11.60
CA ARG A 141 5.82 -2.69 12.03
C ARG A 141 4.34 -2.98 12.32
N HIS A 142 3.58 -1.95 12.63
CA HIS A 142 2.16 -2.07 12.91
C HIS A 142 1.38 -2.36 11.63
N LYS A 143 0.58 -3.40 11.63
CA LYS A 143 -0.16 -3.88 10.46
C LYS A 143 -1.09 -2.84 9.88
N HIS A 144 -0.91 -2.60 8.61
CA HIS A 144 -1.71 -1.66 7.84
C HIS A 144 -1.76 -2.07 6.37
N VAL A 145 -2.82 -1.73 5.73
CA VAL A 145 -2.98 -1.69 4.28
C VAL A 145 -3.14 -0.24 3.84
N GLN A 146 -3.04 0.03 2.57
CA GLN A 146 -3.15 1.37 2.03
C GLN A 146 -4.20 1.41 0.93
N TRP A 147 -4.79 2.57 0.72
CA TRP A 147 -5.73 2.81 -0.34
C TRP A 147 -5.42 4.12 -1.06
N MET A 148 -5.53 4.12 -2.37
CA MET A 148 -5.41 5.30 -3.22
C MET A 148 -6.64 5.42 -4.12
N PRO A 149 -7.17 6.65 -4.36
CA PRO A 149 -8.31 6.85 -5.23
C PRO A 149 -7.98 6.49 -6.68
N ASP A 150 -8.97 6.06 -7.45
CA ASP A 150 -8.88 5.87 -8.91
C ASP A 150 -8.94 7.24 -9.60
N THR A 151 -7.81 7.91 -9.65
CA THR A 151 -7.61 9.17 -10.37
C THR A 151 -6.73 8.93 -11.58
N GLU A 152 -6.73 9.89 -12.51
CA GLU A 152 -5.95 9.81 -13.75
C GLU A 152 -4.46 9.47 -13.49
N GLY A 153 -3.90 9.96 -12.39
CA GLY A 153 -2.54 9.65 -11.99
C GLY A 153 -2.33 8.29 -11.31
N ASN A 154 -3.39 7.56 -10.97
CA ASN A 154 -3.33 6.23 -10.33
C ASN A 154 -3.81 5.11 -11.26
N ALA A 155 -3.98 5.41 -12.54
CA ALA A 155 -4.48 4.47 -13.55
C ALA A 155 -3.51 3.33 -13.90
N SER A 156 -2.39 3.18 -13.17
CA SER A 156 -1.35 2.19 -13.47
C SER A 156 -1.86 0.75 -13.53
N LEU A 157 -2.84 0.36 -12.71
CA LEU A 157 -3.42 -1.00 -12.78
C LEU A 157 -4.10 -1.28 -14.13
N ARG A 158 -4.70 -0.27 -14.77
CA ARG A 158 -5.33 -0.43 -16.09
C ARG A 158 -4.30 -0.75 -17.18
N LEU A 159 -3.07 -0.26 -17.04
CA LEU A 159 -1.97 -0.58 -17.95
C LEU A 159 -1.60 -2.05 -17.87
N PHE A 160 -1.56 -2.62 -16.67
CA PHE A 160 -1.30 -4.04 -16.48
C PHE A 160 -2.48 -4.91 -16.91
N ALA A 161 -3.72 -4.46 -16.69
CA ALA A 161 -4.91 -5.21 -17.06
C ALA A 161 -5.03 -5.44 -18.57
N ALA A 162 -4.52 -4.54 -19.40
CA ALA A 162 -4.62 -4.64 -20.86
C ALA A 162 -3.97 -5.90 -21.45
N GLY A 163 -2.97 -6.48 -20.79
CA GLY A 163 -2.28 -7.70 -21.21
C GLY A 163 -2.80 -8.99 -20.57
N LEU A 164 -3.86 -8.92 -19.75
CA LEU A 164 -4.42 -10.07 -19.06
C LEU A 164 -5.62 -10.65 -19.82
N PRO A 165 -5.89 -11.97 -19.71
CA PRO A 165 -7.10 -12.58 -20.29
C PRO A 165 -8.38 -11.93 -19.73
N THR A 166 -9.29 -11.55 -20.62
CA THR A 166 -10.57 -10.90 -20.24
C THR A 166 -11.61 -11.90 -19.73
N ASP A 167 -11.46 -13.17 -20.09
CA ASP A 167 -12.34 -14.29 -19.76
C ASP A 167 -11.88 -15.10 -18.53
N LEU A 168 -10.87 -14.59 -17.80
CA LEU A 168 -10.37 -15.26 -16.59
C LEU A 168 -11.53 -15.46 -15.59
N PRO A 169 -11.79 -16.70 -15.12
CA PRO A 169 -12.83 -16.92 -14.12
C PRO A 169 -12.48 -16.30 -12.76
N GLU A 170 -13.45 -16.14 -11.89
CA GLU A 170 -13.19 -15.70 -10.50
C GLU A 170 -12.15 -16.62 -9.85
N HIS A 171 -11.17 -16.03 -9.19
CA HIS A 171 -9.97 -16.68 -8.63
C HIS A 171 -9.07 -17.39 -9.67
N GLY A 172 -9.30 -17.16 -10.95
CA GLY A 172 -8.37 -17.57 -12.01
C GLY A 172 -7.05 -16.79 -11.88
N VAL A 173 -5.94 -17.49 -12.11
CA VAL A 173 -4.57 -16.94 -12.01
C VAL A 173 -4.01 -16.71 -13.40
N ALA A 174 -3.39 -15.57 -13.63
CA ALA A 174 -2.70 -15.25 -14.87
C ALA A 174 -1.34 -14.60 -14.57
N ARG A 175 -0.47 -14.62 -15.59
CA ARG A 175 0.77 -13.84 -15.63
C ARG A 175 0.72 -12.88 -16.80
N HIS A 176 1.23 -11.68 -16.60
CA HIS A 176 1.34 -10.70 -17.68
C HIS A 176 2.58 -11.04 -18.54
N PRO A 177 2.44 -11.22 -19.87
CA PRO A 177 3.52 -11.71 -20.72
C PRO A 177 4.72 -10.76 -20.81
N ALA A 178 4.52 -9.46 -20.62
CA ALA A 178 5.58 -8.46 -20.71
C ALA A 178 6.31 -8.20 -19.37
N LEU A 179 5.86 -8.77 -18.24
CA LEU A 179 6.53 -8.60 -16.94
C LEU A 179 7.60 -9.68 -16.74
N SER A 180 8.87 -9.28 -16.68
CA SER A 180 10.00 -10.18 -16.44
C SER A 180 10.16 -10.56 -14.95
N MET A 181 9.64 -9.76 -14.04
CA MET A 181 9.70 -10.04 -12.60
C MET A 181 8.76 -11.18 -12.20
N GLN A 182 9.04 -11.83 -11.08
CA GLN A 182 8.12 -12.83 -10.52
C GLN A 182 6.83 -12.15 -10.04
N HIS A 183 5.70 -12.55 -10.60
CA HIS A 183 4.39 -11.96 -10.31
C HIS A 183 3.27 -12.93 -10.63
N CYS A 184 2.09 -12.64 -10.12
CA CYS A 184 0.84 -13.23 -10.62
C CYS A 184 -0.33 -12.23 -10.45
N PHE A 185 -1.36 -12.43 -11.25
CA PHE A 185 -2.65 -11.75 -11.15
C PHE A 185 -3.72 -12.76 -10.83
N VAL A 186 -4.62 -12.41 -9.92
CA VAL A 186 -5.78 -13.23 -9.58
C VAL A 186 -7.02 -12.38 -9.75
N ARG A 187 -7.99 -12.88 -10.54
CA ARG A 187 -9.27 -12.20 -10.70
C ARG A 187 -10.12 -12.36 -9.45
N VAL A 188 -10.59 -11.24 -8.91
CA VAL A 188 -11.43 -11.20 -7.70
C VAL A 188 -12.71 -10.44 -7.95
N ARG A 189 -13.76 -10.75 -7.19
CA ARG A 189 -15.01 -10.02 -7.19
C ARG A 189 -14.98 -8.96 -6.11
N CYS A 190 -14.88 -7.69 -6.50
CA CYS A 190 -14.92 -6.55 -5.60
C CYS A 190 -15.39 -5.29 -6.37
N GLY A 191 -15.72 -4.21 -5.65
CA GLY A 191 -16.13 -2.93 -6.19
C GLY A 191 -17.63 -2.68 -6.12
N GLU A 192 -18.11 -1.76 -6.94
CA GLU A 192 -19.50 -1.30 -6.93
C GLU A 192 -20.51 -2.45 -7.09
N GLY A 193 -21.56 -2.42 -6.27
CA GLY A 193 -22.62 -3.43 -6.30
C GLY A 193 -22.28 -4.77 -5.66
N VAL A 194 -21.04 -4.99 -5.20
CA VAL A 194 -20.63 -6.19 -4.48
C VAL A 194 -20.70 -5.94 -2.98
N ALA A 195 -21.43 -6.80 -2.26
CA ALA A 195 -21.49 -6.69 -0.79
C ALA A 195 -20.08 -6.81 -0.18
N VAL A 196 -19.77 -5.96 0.79
CA VAL A 196 -18.43 -5.86 1.43
C VAL A 196 -17.93 -7.22 1.91
N ASP A 197 -18.79 -8.01 2.53
CA ASP A 197 -18.42 -9.35 3.03
C ASP A 197 -18.06 -10.32 1.90
N VAL A 198 -18.76 -10.27 0.78
CA VAL A 198 -18.47 -11.05 -0.43
C VAL A 198 -17.14 -10.61 -1.03
N ALA A 199 -16.93 -9.30 -1.17
CA ALA A 199 -15.69 -8.73 -1.68
C ALA A 199 -14.49 -9.09 -0.80
N ALA A 200 -14.62 -8.98 0.52
CA ALA A 200 -13.58 -9.34 1.48
C ALA A 200 -13.20 -10.83 1.39
N GLY A 201 -14.19 -11.70 1.19
CA GLY A 201 -13.96 -13.13 0.97
C GLY A 201 -13.23 -13.42 -0.33
N SER A 202 -13.66 -12.80 -1.43
CA SER A 202 -13.02 -12.94 -2.74
C SER A 202 -11.58 -12.42 -2.76
N LEU A 203 -11.34 -11.26 -2.14
CA LEU A 203 -10.00 -10.69 -1.98
C LEU A 203 -9.07 -11.58 -1.15
N LEU A 204 -9.54 -12.12 -0.02
CA LEU A 204 -8.77 -13.03 0.82
C LEU A 204 -8.39 -14.31 0.07
N GLU A 205 -9.32 -14.90 -0.66
CA GLU A 205 -9.03 -16.10 -1.47
C GLU A 205 -8.06 -15.78 -2.61
N GLY A 206 -8.27 -14.66 -3.29
CA GLY A 206 -7.34 -14.17 -4.32
C GLY A 206 -5.92 -13.99 -3.78
N PHE A 207 -5.79 -13.38 -2.61
CA PHE A 207 -4.49 -13.21 -1.93
C PHE A 207 -3.82 -14.55 -1.61
N ARG A 208 -4.57 -15.53 -1.08
CA ARG A 208 -4.04 -16.86 -0.78
C ARG A 208 -3.55 -17.60 -2.01
N ARG A 209 -4.16 -17.37 -3.16
CA ARG A 209 -3.73 -17.96 -4.43
C ARG A 209 -2.53 -17.26 -5.03
N ALA A 210 -2.31 -15.98 -4.68
CA ALA A 210 -1.18 -15.19 -5.12
C ALA A 210 0.11 -15.48 -4.35
N CYS A 211 0.02 -15.95 -3.10
CA CYS A 211 1.15 -16.32 -2.23
C CYS A 211 1.48 -17.79 -2.32
#